data_b2aabbc5909c9008bfd17b50cec0a380
#
_entry.id   b2aabbc5909c9008bfd17b50cec0a380
#
_cell.length_a   1.000
_cell.length_b   1.000
_cell.length_c   1.000
_cell.angle_alpha   90.00
_cell.angle_beta   90.00
_cell.angle_gamma   90.00
#
_symmetry.space_group_name_H-M   'P 1'
#
loop_
_entity.id
_entity.type
_entity.pdbx_description
1 polymer ?
#
loop_
_entity_poly.entity_id
_entity_poly.type
_entity_poly.pdbx_seq_one_letter_code
_entity_poly.pdbx_strand_id
1 'polypeptide(L)'
;MPVMRMLKIRFIDSIIERIAERVSNRVADLLEQRALFFSETKKLFDQPETDSGAIVCAGGQLIHQRNEIECMSYAKVIGELPPPQHPPEVPRRRSELCKQADFSLDAYRYWSSALRLPLTLHRKHWEFFYICQALHERGFLSTGRTGLAFGVGREPLPALFASLGCAIVATDQVSDDASRDGWQITGQHADSVAALEKPNICAPPTFRERVSFEAVDMNSIPVHLAGRFDFCWSACCLEHLGSLGHGLRFIENSLNTLKIGGVAVHTTEFNLLSNAATLETPGLSIYRRCDIEGLVRQLEEMGHHVEPLNLNPGATLIDGYIDLPPYHEEPHLRLRIAEYDCTSIGLIITRGT
;
A
#
# COMPACT_ATOMS: atom_id res chain seq x y z
N MET A 1 32.28 -41.66 25.05
CA MET A 1 31.81 -40.34 24.54
C MET A 1 31.64 -40.18 23.03
N PRO A 2 32.20 -40.99 22.09
CA PRO A 2 31.94 -40.82 20.65
C PRO A 2 30.56 -41.31 20.19
N VAL A 3 30.01 -42.38 20.76
CA VAL A 3 28.75 -42.99 20.33
C VAL A 3 27.52 -42.08 20.51
N MET A 4 27.48 -41.30 21.56
CA MET A 4 26.38 -40.35 21.85
C MET A 4 26.36 -39.15 20.88
N ARG A 5 27.52 -38.78 20.33
CA ARG A 5 27.66 -37.72 19.33
C ARG A 5 27.19 -38.19 17.96
N MET A 6 27.46 -39.44 17.59
CA MET A 6 26.98 -40.08 16.34
C MET A 6 25.44 -40.29 16.34
N LEU A 7 24.86 -40.65 17.47
CA LEU A 7 23.40 -40.79 17.61
C LEU A 7 22.67 -39.45 17.50
N LYS A 8 23.22 -38.34 18.06
CA LYS A 8 22.68 -37.01 17.91
C LYS A 8 22.72 -36.52 16.46
N ILE A 9 23.79 -36.76 15.73
CA ILE A 9 23.92 -36.37 14.31
C ILE A 9 22.88 -37.10 13.47
N ARG A 10 22.75 -38.44 13.60
CA ARG A 10 21.75 -39.24 12.88
C ARG A 10 20.30 -38.84 13.20
N PHE A 11 20.03 -38.39 14.42
CA PHE A 11 18.70 -37.88 14.82
C PHE A 11 18.39 -36.52 14.17
N ILE A 12 19.37 -35.61 14.10
CA ILE A 12 19.25 -34.33 13.43
C ILE A 12 19.05 -34.51 11.91
N ASP A 13 19.84 -35.40 11.29
CA ASP A 13 19.73 -35.73 9.86
C ASP A 13 18.32 -36.28 9.52
N SER A 14 17.80 -37.19 10.35
CA SER A 14 16.44 -37.73 10.19
C SER A 14 15.34 -36.67 10.37
N ILE A 15 15.57 -35.63 11.18
CA ILE A 15 14.63 -34.50 11.31
C ILE A 15 14.69 -33.61 10.08
N ILE A 16 15.89 -33.33 9.60
CA ILE A 16 16.12 -32.51 8.39
C ILE A 16 15.49 -33.19 7.18
N GLU A 17 15.68 -34.51 7.00
CA GLU A 17 15.05 -35.28 5.93
C GLU A 17 13.53 -35.22 5.99
N ARG A 18 12.93 -35.38 7.17
CA ARG A 18 11.45 -35.29 7.33
C ARG A 18 10.91 -33.90 7.10
N ILE A 19 11.66 -32.85 7.44
CA ILE A 19 11.27 -31.45 7.15
C ILE A 19 11.37 -31.20 5.64
N ALA A 20 12.46 -31.65 5.00
CA ALA A 20 12.67 -31.54 3.56
C ALA A 20 11.56 -32.27 2.77
N GLU A 21 11.18 -33.47 3.21
CA GLU A 21 10.10 -34.26 2.60
C GLU A 21 8.74 -33.59 2.78
N ARG A 22 8.43 -33.04 3.96
CA ARG A 22 7.20 -32.27 4.20
C ARG A 22 7.13 -30.98 3.38
N VAL A 23 8.23 -30.27 3.25
CA VAL A 23 8.32 -29.06 2.43
C VAL A 23 8.15 -29.42 0.95
N SER A 24 8.81 -30.51 0.48
CA SER A 24 8.67 -30.97 -0.89
C SER A 24 7.25 -31.40 -1.23
N ASN A 25 6.58 -32.15 -0.33
CA ASN A 25 5.19 -32.58 -0.53
C ASN A 25 4.23 -31.38 -0.53
N ARG A 26 4.44 -30.40 0.36
CA ARG A 26 3.61 -29.19 0.40
C ARG A 26 3.82 -28.29 -0.83
N VAL A 27 5.04 -28.26 -1.38
CA VAL A 27 5.35 -27.57 -2.64
C VAL A 27 4.70 -28.32 -3.81
N ALA A 28 4.71 -29.66 -3.82
CA ALA A 28 4.03 -30.46 -4.84
C ALA A 28 2.51 -30.24 -4.83
N ASP A 29 1.87 -30.26 -3.64
CA ASP A 29 0.45 -30.00 -3.48
C ASP A 29 0.06 -28.56 -3.95
N LEU A 30 0.90 -27.58 -3.64
CA LEU A 30 0.71 -26.19 -4.10
C LEU A 30 0.87 -26.05 -5.62
N LEU A 31 1.77 -26.82 -6.22
CA LEU A 31 1.99 -26.86 -7.68
C LEU A 31 0.81 -27.54 -8.39
N GLU A 32 0.25 -28.59 -7.80
CA GLU A 32 -0.88 -29.33 -8.34
C GLU A 32 -2.19 -28.50 -8.25
N GLN A 33 -2.45 -27.83 -7.13
CA GLN A 33 -3.54 -26.86 -6.98
C GLN A 33 -3.41 -25.70 -7.97
N ARG A 34 -2.19 -25.25 -8.27
CA ARG A 34 -1.91 -24.23 -9.27
C ARG A 34 -2.15 -24.71 -10.71
N ALA A 35 -1.74 -25.91 -11.04
CA ALA A 35 -1.98 -26.50 -12.37
C ALA A 35 -3.48 -26.62 -12.66
N LEU A 36 -4.28 -26.99 -11.65
CA LEU A 36 -5.75 -27.01 -11.73
C LEU A 36 -6.31 -25.59 -11.90
N PHE A 37 -5.84 -24.60 -11.15
CA PHE A 37 -6.26 -23.20 -11.27
C PHE A 37 -5.93 -22.61 -12.65
N PHE A 38 -4.73 -22.87 -13.20
CA PHE A 38 -4.36 -22.42 -14.55
C PHE A 38 -5.19 -23.09 -15.66
N SER A 39 -5.58 -24.33 -15.46
CA SER A 39 -6.45 -25.05 -16.40
C SER A 39 -7.88 -24.47 -16.41
N GLU A 40 -8.39 -24.05 -15.27
CA GLU A 40 -9.70 -23.40 -15.13
C GLU A 40 -9.68 -21.95 -15.61
N THR A 41 -8.63 -21.17 -15.28
CA THR A 41 -8.46 -19.80 -15.81
C THR A 41 -8.29 -19.79 -17.32
N LYS A 42 -7.59 -20.75 -17.91
CA LYS A 42 -7.49 -20.86 -19.37
C LYS A 42 -8.84 -21.04 -20.04
N LYS A 43 -9.76 -21.80 -19.42
CA LYS A 43 -11.14 -21.95 -19.92
C LYS A 43 -11.97 -20.68 -19.85
N LEU A 44 -11.67 -19.78 -18.91
CA LEU A 44 -12.31 -18.47 -18.78
C LEU A 44 -11.78 -17.44 -19.80
N PHE A 45 -10.52 -17.58 -20.24
CA PHE A 45 -9.87 -16.69 -21.21
C PHE A 45 -10.12 -17.06 -22.68
N ASP A 46 -10.60 -18.26 -22.97
CA ASP A 46 -10.98 -18.70 -24.33
C ASP A 46 -12.35 -18.12 -24.77
N GLN A 47 -12.96 -17.22 -24.03
CA GLN A 47 -14.17 -16.49 -24.43
C GLN A 47 -13.81 -15.17 -25.11
N PRO A 48 -14.40 -14.86 -26.31
CA PRO A 48 -13.90 -13.80 -27.18
C PRO A 48 -14.48 -12.41 -26.88
N GLU A 49 -14.49 -11.93 -25.67
CA GLU A 49 -14.84 -10.53 -25.36
C GLU A 49 -14.39 -10.13 -23.96
N THR A 50 -13.12 -9.78 -23.81
CA THR A 50 -12.70 -8.82 -22.78
C THR A 50 -11.41 -8.13 -23.22
N ASP A 51 -11.50 -6.82 -23.45
CA ASP A 51 -10.42 -5.89 -23.74
C ASP A 51 -9.63 -5.61 -22.44
N SER A 52 -8.95 -6.61 -21.96
CA SER A 52 -7.98 -6.51 -20.88
C SER A 52 -6.69 -7.13 -21.37
N GLY A 53 -5.65 -6.30 -21.53
CA GLY A 53 -4.29 -6.75 -21.81
C GLY A 53 -3.81 -7.76 -20.77
N ALA A 54 -4.35 -8.96 -20.82
CA ALA A 54 -4.00 -10.07 -19.98
C ALA A 54 -2.58 -10.50 -20.32
N ILE A 55 -1.70 -10.48 -19.35
CA ILE A 55 -0.39 -11.11 -19.43
C ILE A 55 -0.63 -12.61 -19.45
N VAL A 56 -0.78 -13.20 -20.63
CA VAL A 56 -0.79 -14.65 -20.80
C VAL A 56 0.65 -15.12 -20.87
N CYS A 57 1.17 -15.60 -19.76
CA CYS A 57 2.45 -16.27 -19.74
C CYS A 57 2.25 -17.80 -19.81
N ALA A 58 2.93 -18.46 -20.74
CA ALA A 58 2.92 -19.92 -20.87
C ALA A 58 3.50 -20.62 -19.63
N GLY A 59 2.76 -21.59 -19.08
CA GLY A 59 2.96 -22.13 -17.71
C GLY A 59 4.33 -22.74 -17.38
N GLY A 60 5.17 -23.14 -18.34
CA GLY A 60 6.50 -23.70 -18.07
C GLY A 60 7.63 -22.68 -17.89
N GLN A 61 7.52 -21.51 -18.48
CA GLN A 61 8.48 -20.41 -18.32
C GLN A 61 8.27 -19.67 -16.99
N LEU A 62 7.07 -19.70 -16.42
CA LEU A 62 6.71 -19.02 -15.18
C LEU A 62 7.43 -19.56 -13.94
N ILE A 63 7.65 -20.86 -13.85
CA ILE A 63 8.30 -21.45 -12.66
C ILE A 63 9.79 -21.10 -12.61
N HIS A 64 10.45 -21.07 -13.76
CA HIS A 64 11.87 -20.70 -13.83
C HIS A 64 12.05 -19.19 -13.57
N GLN A 65 11.22 -18.36 -14.17
CA GLN A 65 11.19 -16.92 -13.94
C GLN A 65 10.84 -16.56 -12.51
N ARG A 66 9.96 -17.32 -11.85
CA ARG A 66 9.57 -17.08 -10.45
C ARG A 66 10.76 -17.22 -9.51
N ASN A 67 11.56 -18.29 -9.64
CA ASN A 67 12.72 -18.50 -8.77
C ASN A 67 13.79 -17.42 -8.94
N GLU A 68 13.92 -16.85 -10.15
CA GLU A 68 14.81 -15.73 -10.41
C GLU A 68 14.27 -14.42 -9.80
N ILE A 69 12.95 -14.18 -9.90
CA ILE A 69 12.28 -12.97 -9.40
C ILE A 69 12.25 -12.96 -7.88
N GLU A 70 11.99 -14.08 -7.21
CA GLU A 70 11.97 -14.21 -5.75
C GLU A 70 13.30 -13.78 -5.08
N CYS A 71 14.39 -13.73 -5.85
CA CYS A 71 15.69 -13.25 -5.39
C CYS A 71 16.00 -11.81 -5.82
N MET A 72 15.08 -11.09 -6.49
CA MET A 72 15.32 -9.73 -6.96
C MET A 72 15.05 -8.71 -5.87
N SER A 73 16.03 -7.89 -5.58
CA SER A 73 15.92 -6.75 -4.67
C SER A 73 15.99 -5.43 -5.46
N TYR A 74 15.63 -4.32 -4.81
CA TYR A 74 15.74 -2.98 -5.39
C TYR A 74 17.12 -2.74 -5.99
N ALA A 75 18.19 -3.03 -5.25
CA ALA A 75 19.56 -2.84 -5.69
C ALA A 75 19.90 -3.62 -6.98
N LYS A 76 19.35 -4.84 -7.13
CA LYS A 76 19.55 -5.67 -8.32
C LYS A 76 18.76 -5.18 -9.54
N VAL A 77 17.58 -4.59 -9.32
CA VAL A 77 16.65 -4.19 -10.40
C VAL A 77 16.89 -2.75 -10.83
N ILE A 78 17.09 -1.84 -9.88
CA ILE A 78 17.19 -0.40 -10.10
C ILE A 78 18.64 0.09 -9.96
N GLY A 79 19.45 -0.57 -9.12
CA GLY A 79 20.81 -0.19 -8.79
C GLY A 79 20.94 0.62 -7.51
N GLU A 80 22.19 0.81 -7.08
CA GLU A 80 22.56 1.55 -5.88
C GLU A 80 23.00 2.97 -6.25
N LEU A 81 22.05 3.88 -6.34
CA LEU A 81 22.32 5.29 -6.57
C LEU A 81 22.03 6.10 -5.32
N PRO A 82 22.87 7.11 -4.98
CA PRO A 82 22.60 7.97 -3.85
C PRO A 82 21.28 8.74 -4.06
N PRO A 83 20.54 9.04 -3.00
CA PRO A 83 19.33 9.83 -3.10
C PRO A 83 19.68 11.28 -3.50
N PRO A 84 18.83 11.96 -4.30
CA PRO A 84 18.95 13.39 -4.54
C PRO A 84 18.89 14.20 -3.25
N GLN A 85 19.53 15.38 -3.23
CA GLN A 85 19.50 16.27 -2.06
C GLN A 85 18.22 17.09 -1.96
N HIS A 86 17.51 17.28 -3.08
CA HIS A 86 16.27 18.04 -3.18
C HIS A 86 15.21 17.21 -3.90
N PRO A 87 13.92 17.47 -3.64
CA PRO A 87 12.85 16.81 -4.38
C PRO A 87 13.02 17.12 -5.88
N PRO A 88 13.18 16.11 -6.73
CA PRO A 88 13.33 16.33 -8.15
C PRO A 88 12.00 16.74 -8.79
N GLU A 89 12.08 17.54 -9.84
CA GLU A 89 10.94 17.79 -10.70
C GLU A 89 10.64 16.52 -11.50
N VAL A 90 9.43 16.02 -11.36
CA VAL A 90 8.92 14.86 -12.10
C VAL A 90 7.54 15.18 -12.67
N PRO A 91 7.07 14.45 -13.69
CA PRO A 91 5.72 14.61 -14.18
C PRO A 91 4.71 14.51 -13.03
N ARG A 92 3.70 15.40 -13.05
CA ARG A 92 2.67 15.45 -12.02
C ARG A 92 1.97 14.12 -11.86
N ARG A 93 1.86 13.65 -10.62
CA ARG A 93 1.21 12.38 -10.29
C ARG A 93 -0.27 12.42 -10.63
N ARG A 94 -0.77 11.28 -11.10
CA ARG A 94 -2.18 11.01 -11.38
C ARG A 94 -2.75 10.08 -10.32
N SER A 95 -4.03 9.83 -10.38
CA SER A 95 -4.62 8.71 -9.65
C SER A 95 -4.24 7.41 -10.37
N GLU A 96 -3.39 6.58 -9.75
CA GLU A 96 -2.72 5.50 -10.48
C GLU A 96 -2.35 4.29 -9.62
N LEU A 97 -2.04 3.19 -10.32
CA LEU A 97 -1.59 1.95 -9.68
C LEU A 97 -0.09 1.99 -9.37
N CYS A 98 0.30 1.27 -8.32
CA CYS A 98 1.70 0.96 -8.02
C CYS A 98 2.31 0.13 -9.17
N LYS A 99 3.49 0.56 -9.65
CA LYS A 99 4.23 -0.13 -10.72
C LYS A 99 5.74 0.04 -10.57
N GLN A 100 6.51 -0.90 -11.09
CA GLN A 100 7.97 -0.89 -10.98
C GLN A 100 8.61 0.42 -11.47
N ALA A 101 8.08 1.02 -12.54
CA ALA A 101 8.64 2.25 -13.12
C ALA A 101 8.77 3.39 -12.12
N ASP A 102 7.89 3.45 -11.11
CA ASP A 102 7.92 4.50 -10.09
C ASP A 102 9.13 4.38 -9.16
N PHE A 103 9.61 3.16 -8.92
CA PHE A 103 10.77 2.89 -8.08
C PHE A 103 12.08 3.34 -8.72
N SER A 104 12.11 3.51 -10.05
CA SER A 104 13.26 4.04 -10.79
C SER A 104 13.37 5.57 -10.71
N LEU A 105 12.34 6.26 -10.23
CA LEU A 105 12.32 7.71 -10.15
C LEU A 105 13.26 8.24 -9.06
N ASP A 106 13.96 9.32 -9.36
CA ASP A 106 14.74 10.09 -8.38
C ASP A 106 13.87 10.52 -7.19
N ALA A 107 12.62 10.83 -7.43
CA ALA A 107 11.65 11.19 -6.41
C ALA A 107 11.42 10.06 -5.41
N TYR A 108 11.36 8.78 -5.85
CA TYR A 108 11.25 7.64 -4.95
C TYR A 108 12.45 7.56 -4.00
N ARG A 109 13.67 7.68 -4.53
CA ARG A 109 14.90 7.67 -3.71
C ARG A 109 14.96 8.85 -2.74
N TYR A 110 14.54 10.03 -3.18
CA TYR A 110 14.47 11.22 -2.34
C TYR A 110 13.53 11.02 -1.15
N TRP A 111 12.26 10.66 -1.41
CA TRP A 111 11.27 10.50 -0.36
C TRP A 111 11.56 9.32 0.56
N SER A 112 12.06 8.20 0.04
CA SER A 112 12.50 7.08 0.87
C SER A 112 13.62 7.50 1.83
N SER A 113 14.60 8.26 1.35
CA SER A 113 15.67 8.81 2.19
C SER A 113 15.14 9.79 3.25
N ALA A 114 14.24 10.70 2.88
CA ALA A 114 13.62 11.66 3.80
C ALA A 114 12.80 10.96 4.89
N LEU A 115 12.11 9.89 4.55
CA LEU A 115 11.34 9.03 5.45
C LEU A 115 12.19 8.04 6.26
N ARG A 116 13.51 7.97 5.98
CA ARG A 116 14.42 6.98 6.58
C ARG A 116 14.00 5.53 6.34
N LEU A 117 13.41 5.28 5.19
CA LEU A 117 13.02 3.95 4.75
C LEU A 117 14.10 3.31 3.89
N PRO A 118 14.25 1.98 3.93
CA PRO A 118 15.10 1.28 2.99
C PRO A 118 14.55 1.42 1.56
N LEU A 119 15.44 1.38 0.59
CA LEU A 119 15.04 1.28 -0.82
C LEU A 119 14.67 -0.17 -1.11
N THR A 120 13.40 -0.45 -1.28
CA THR A 120 12.85 -1.79 -1.54
C THR A 120 11.76 -1.72 -2.60
N LEU A 121 11.59 -2.82 -3.33
CA LEU A 121 10.49 -3.01 -4.27
C LEU A 121 9.21 -3.44 -3.51
N HIS A 122 8.68 -2.54 -2.68
CA HIS A 122 7.55 -2.82 -1.80
C HIS A 122 6.45 -1.77 -1.91
N ARG A 123 5.21 -2.21 -2.19
CA ARG A 123 4.05 -1.32 -2.41
C ARG A 123 3.77 -0.36 -1.25
N LYS A 124 4.00 -0.77 0.01
CA LYS A 124 3.80 0.12 1.17
C LYS A 124 4.76 1.33 1.16
N HIS A 125 6.01 1.13 0.72
CA HIS A 125 6.94 2.24 0.53
C HIS A 125 6.55 3.12 -0.66
N TRP A 126 5.98 2.52 -1.72
CA TRP A 126 5.40 3.26 -2.83
C TRP A 126 4.23 4.15 -2.37
N GLU A 127 3.36 3.69 -1.49
CA GLU A 127 2.25 4.49 -0.97
C GLU A 127 2.73 5.74 -0.26
N PHE A 128 3.74 5.62 0.60
CA PHE A 128 4.33 6.77 1.28
C PHE A 128 4.99 7.73 0.30
N PHE A 129 5.75 7.21 -0.65
CA PHE A 129 6.31 8.00 -1.75
C PHE A 129 5.23 8.73 -2.53
N TYR A 130 4.18 8.01 -2.94
CA TYR A 130 3.08 8.55 -3.73
C TYR A 130 2.38 9.72 -3.01
N ILE A 131 2.05 9.56 -1.72
CA ILE A 131 1.44 10.60 -0.90
C ILE A 131 2.37 11.83 -0.78
N CYS A 132 3.65 11.62 -0.48
CA CYS A 132 4.63 12.69 -0.38
C CYS A 132 4.75 13.45 -1.70
N GLN A 133 4.93 12.76 -2.81
CA GLN A 133 5.10 13.37 -4.12
C GLN A 133 3.85 14.12 -4.57
N ALA A 134 2.66 13.53 -4.41
CA ALA A 134 1.38 14.14 -4.79
C ALA A 134 1.12 15.45 -4.04
N LEU A 135 1.41 15.51 -2.76
CA LEU A 135 1.24 16.71 -1.93
C LEU A 135 2.33 17.75 -2.23
N HIS A 136 3.59 17.31 -2.42
CA HIS A 136 4.72 18.21 -2.69
C HIS A 136 4.53 18.98 -3.99
N GLU A 137 4.27 18.32 -5.10
CA GLU A 137 4.13 18.94 -6.42
C GLU A 137 2.91 19.87 -6.55
N ARG A 138 2.01 19.81 -5.57
CA ARG A 138 0.84 20.71 -5.43
C ARG A 138 1.07 21.82 -4.40
N GLY A 139 2.28 21.89 -3.81
CA GLY A 139 2.68 22.96 -2.88
C GLY A 139 2.07 22.83 -1.48
N PHE A 140 1.60 21.65 -1.09
CA PHE A 140 1.00 21.43 0.22
C PHE A 140 2.02 21.09 1.32
N LEU A 141 3.20 20.58 0.97
CA LEU A 141 4.25 20.28 1.96
C LEU A 141 5.14 21.51 2.19
N SER A 142 4.62 22.51 2.88
CA SER A 142 5.34 23.75 3.20
C SER A 142 4.88 24.37 4.51
N THR A 143 5.70 25.26 5.05
CA THR A 143 5.40 25.98 6.31
C THR A 143 4.04 26.67 6.26
N GLY A 144 3.26 26.50 7.34
CA GLY A 144 1.94 27.13 7.49
C GLY A 144 0.76 26.31 6.92
N ARG A 145 1.04 25.18 6.23
CA ARG A 145 -0.01 24.26 5.80
C ARG A 145 -0.48 23.39 6.96
N THR A 146 -1.76 23.02 6.91
CA THR A 146 -2.41 22.14 7.89
C THR A 146 -2.84 20.85 7.24
N GLY A 147 -2.45 19.70 7.80
CA GLY A 147 -2.78 18.37 7.29
C GLY A 147 -3.55 17.53 8.30
N LEU A 148 -4.39 16.61 7.79
CA LEU A 148 -5.14 15.63 8.57
C LEU A 148 -4.79 14.22 8.09
N ALA A 149 -4.29 13.38 8.99
CA ALA A 149 -4.02 11.97 8.74
C ALA A 149 -5.17 11.10 9.25
N PHE A 150 -5.62 10.15 8.45
CA PHE A 150 -6.62 9.17 8.85
C PHE A 150 -6.01 7.76 8.93
N GLY A 151 -6.31 7.02 10.01
CA GLY A 151 -5.81 5.67 10.22
C GLY A 151 -4.27 5.66 10.20
N VAL A 152 -3.67 6.61 10.90
CA VAL A 152 -2.25 6.95 10.76
C VAL A 152 -1.31 5.82 11.17
N GLY A 153 -1.75 4.89 12.03
CA GLY A 153 -0.89 3.84 12.55
C GLY A 153 0.43 4.39 13.10
N ARG A 154 1.53 3.76 12.75
CA ARG A 154 2.89 4.20 13.13
C ARG A 154 3.73 4.66 11.94
N GLU A 155 3.07 5.15 10.90
CA GLU A 155 3.74 5.62 9.69
C GLU A 155 4.65 6.83 9.93
N PRO A 156 5.68 7.06 9.08
CA PRO A 156 6.62 8.17 9.25
C PRO A 156 6.14 9.51 8.67
N LEU A 157 5.01 9.53 7.93
CA LEU A 157 4.51 10.73 7.22
C LEU A 157 4.25 11.92 8.15
N PRO A 158 3.61 11.78 9.33
CA PRO A 158 3.41 12.91 10.23
C PRO A 158 4.72 13.58 10.66
N ALA A 159 5.76 12.79 10.93
CA ALA A 159 7.06 13.32 11.32
C ALA A 159 7.74 14.05 10.15
N LEU A 160 7.67 13.51 8.93
CA LEU A 160 8.21 14.17 7.76
C LEU A 160 7.49 15.49 7.48
N PHE A 161 6.16 15.52 7.49
CA PHE A 161 5.39 16.73 7.19
C PHE A 161 5.57 17.81 8.25
N ALA A 162 5.68 17.42 9.53
CA ALA A 162 6.05 18.34 10.61
C ALA A 162 7.46 18.93 10.40
N SER A 163 8.45 18.13 9.96
CA SER A 163 9.80 18.62 9.66
C SER A 163 9.84 19.61 8.50
N LEU A 164 8.90 19.50 7.54
CA LEU A 164 8.72 20.42 6.43
C LEU A 164 7.92 21.68 6.78
N GLY A 165 7.45 21.80 8.04
CA GLY A 165 6.80 22.97 8.55
C GLY A 165 5.27 22.93 8.58
N CYS A 166 4.66 21.79 8.26
CA CYS A 166 3.21 21.60 8.34
C CYS A 166 2.76 21.40 9.79
N ALA A 167 1.53 21.84 10.11
CA ALA A 167 0.84 21.45 11.33
C ALA A 167 -0.08 20.24 11.03
N ILE A 168 0.04 19.18 11.81
CA ILE A 168 -0.63 17.91 11.54
C ILE A 168 -1.57 17.53 12.68
N VAL A 169 -2.79 17.16 12.33
CA VAL A 169 -3.68 16.38 13.20
C VAL A 169 -3.63 14.94 12.71
N ALA A 170 -3.05 14.07 13.53
CA ALA A 170 -2.99 12.64 13.27
C ALA A 170 -4.20 11.97 13.93
N THR A 171 -4.88 11.08 13.22
CA THR A 171 -6.03 10.36 13.77
C THR A 171 -5.91 8.86 13.55
N ASP A 172 -6.40 8.10 14.52
CA ASP A 172 -6.50 6.65 14.44
C ASP A 172 -7.74 6.18 15.20
N GLN A 173 -8.07 4.89 15.07
CA GLN A 173 -9.19 4.26 15.74
C GLN A 173 -9.06 4.34 17.27
N VAL A 174 -10.18 4.30 17.99
CA VAL A 174 -10.19 4.19 19.46
C VAL A 174 -9.49 2.89 19.90
N SER A 175 -8.68 2.95 20.96
CA SER A 175 -7.85 1.83 21.41
C SER A 175 -8.62 0.54 21.68
N ASP A 176 -9.84 0.63 22.22
CA ASP A 176 -10.66 -0.56 22.50
C ASP A 176 -11.13 -1.25 21.21
N ASP A 177 -11.44 -0.48 20.16
CA ASP A 177 -11.82 -0.99 18.85
C ASP A 177 -10.60 -1.58 18.14
N ALA A 178 -9.46 -0.90 18.18
CA ALA A 178 -8.20 -1.38 17.62
C ALA A 178 -7.74 -2.71 18.26
N SER A 179 -8.05 -2.93 19.54
CA SER A 179 -7.77 -4.20 20.23
C SER A 179 -8.64 -5.33 19.70
N ARG A 180 -9.94 -5.07 19.47
CA ARG A 180 -10.88 -6.05 18.90
C ARG A 180 -10.54 -6.41 17.47
N ASP A 181 -10.10 -5.44 16.67
CA ASP A 181 -9.78 -5.61 15.26
C ASP A 181 -8.35 -6.14 15.04
N GLY A 182 -7.56 -6.32 16.12
CA GLY A 182 -6.22 -6.92 16.07
C GLY A 182 -5.07 -5.97 15.72
N TRP A 183 -5.32 -4.68 15.50
CA TRP A 183 -4.28 -3.69 15.11
C TRP A 183 -3.22 -3.46 16.18
N GLN A 184 -3.57 -3.60 17.46
CA GLN A 184 -2.61 -3.52 18.55
C GLN A 184 -1.64 -4.71 18.55
N ILE A 185 -2.14 -5.93 18.21
CA ILE A 185 -1.32 -7.15 18.16
C ILE A 185 -0.30 -7.06 17.02
N THR A 186 -0.67 -6.46 15.89
CA THR A 186 0.24 -6.24 14.75
C THR A 186 1.22 -5.09 14.96
N GLY A 187 1.06 -4.31 16.05
CA GLY A 187 1.89 -3.15 16.36
C GLY A 187 1.71 -1.96 15.40
N GLN A 188 0.62 -1.94 14.63
CA GLN A 188 0.35 -0.89 13.64
C GLN A 188 -0.46 0.28 14.20
N HIS A 189 -1.21 0.09 15.27
CA HIS A 189 -2.03 1.14 15.89
C HIS A 189 -1.20 2.21 16.60
N ALA A 190 -1.62 3.48 16.49
CA ALA A 190 -1.15 4.59 17.30
C ALA A 190 -2.25 5.06 18.26
N ASP A 191 -1.91 5.22 19.52
CA ASP A 191 -2.81 5.69 20.58
C ASP A 191 -2.43 7.08 21.12
N SER A 192 -1.32 7.62 20.65
CA SER A 192 -0.78 8.88 21.18
C SER A 192 0.20 9.56 20.21
N VAL A 193 0.44 10.84 20.44
CA VAL A 193 1.48 11.60 19.73
C VAL A 193 2.86 10.95 19.90
N ALA A 194 3.15 10.40 21.08
CA ALA A 194 4.44 9.76 21.36
C ALA A 194 4.70 8.53 20.49
N ALA A 195 3.67 7.77 20.11
CA ALA A 195 3.79 6.61 19.22
C ALA A 195 4.23 7.00 17.80
N LEU A 196 3.99 8.25 17.40
CA LEU A 196 4.28 8.80 16.07
C LEU A 196 5.64 9.51 15.99
N GLU A 197 6.33 9.73 17.13
CA GLU A 197 7.63 10.38 17.13
C GLU A 197 8.67 9.57 16.35
N LYS A 198 9.35 10.23 15.40
CA LYS A 198 10.49 9.69 14.66
C LYS A 198 11.65 10.69 14.76
N PRO A 199 12.47 10.61 15.84
CA PRO A 199 13.53 11.59 16.10
C PRO A 199 14.58 11.71 14.99
N ASN A 200 14.74 10.66 14.19
CA ASN A 200 15.62 10.63 13.02
C ASN A 200 15.05 11.35 11.78
N ILE A 201 13.76 11.75 11.81
CA ILE A 201 13.08 12.48 10.74
C ILE A 201 12.76 13.92 11.19
N CYS A 202 12.17 14.08 12.38
CA CYS A 202 11.78 15.36 12.95
C CYS A 202 12.28 15.47 14.39
N ALA A 203 12.94 16.59 14.73
CA ALA A 203 13.38 16.84 16.09
C ALA A 203 12.18 16.83 17.06
N PRO A 204 12.25 16.14 18.24
CA PRO A 204 11.12 15.97 19.13
C PRO A 204 10.43 17.28 19.57
N PRO A 205 11.13 18.38 19.84
CA PRO A 205 10.46 19.66 20.17
C PRO A 205 9.59 20.17 19.02
N THR A 206 10.12 20.16 17.79
CA THR A 206 9.38 20.57 16.56
C THR A 206 8.20 19.65 16.30
N PHE A 207 8.39 18.34 16.49
CA PHE A 207 7.34 17.37 16.32
C PHE A 207 6.17 17.63 17.28
N ARG A 208 6.44 17.78 18.58
CA ARG A 208 5.40 18.04 19.61
C ARG A 208 4.70 19.38 19.46
N GLU A 209 5.35 20.37 18.87
CA GLU A 209 4.75 21.67 18.55
C GLU A 209 3.76 21.55 17.39
N ARG A 210 4.04 20.68 16.39
CA ARG A 210 3.36 20.65 15.11
C ARG A 210 2.40 19.47 14.92
N VAL A 211 2.51 18.43 15.74
CA VAL A 211 1.68 17.23 15.60
C VAL A 211 0.80 17.08 16.85
N SER A 212 -0.49 17.00 16.62
CA SER A 212 -1.47 16.57 17.63
C SER A 212 -2.10 15.24 17.22
N PHE A 213 -2.71 14.55 18.18
CA PHE A 213 -3.39 13.29 17.98
C PHE A 213 -4.83 13.35 18.50
N GLU A 214 -5.76 12.78 17.75
CA GLU A 214 -7.15 12.63 18.13
C GLU A 214 -7.65 11.25 17.69
N ALA A 215 -8.39 10.56 18.58
CA ALA A 215 -9.04 9.30 18.21
C ALA A 215 -10.28 9.59 17.38
N VAL A 216 -10.33 9.05 16.14
CA VAL A 216 -11.42 9.28 15.18
C VAL A 216 -11.80 7.98 14.49
N ASP A 217 -13.07 7.65 14.51
CA ASP A 217 -13.64 6.64 13.63
C ASP A 217 -13.79 7.20 12.21
N MET A 218 -13.12 6.60 11.24
CA MET A 218 -13.19 6.99 9.82
C MET A 218 -14.60 6.83 9.23
N ASN A 219 -15.45 5.98 9.81
CA ASN A 219 -16.85 5.86 9.44
C ASN A 219 -17.73 7.01 9.98
N SER A 220 -17.21 7.80 10.95
CA SER A 220 -17.95 8.87 11.63
C SER A 220 -17.04 10.06 11.94
N ILE A 221 -16.58 10.75 10.90
CA ILE A 221 -15.66 11.90 11.03
C ILE A 221 -16.35 13.04 11.78
N PRO A 222 -15.77 13.54 12.90
CA PRO A 222 -16.36 14.60 13.71
C PRO A 222 -16.49 15.93 12.95
N VAL A 223 -17.64 16.61 13.13
CA VAL A 223 -17.97 17.89 12.47
C VAL A 223 -16.96 19.00 12.78
N HIS A 224 -16.33 19.00 13.96
CA HIS A 224 -15.35 20.02 14.32
C HIS A 224 -14.06 19.97 13.46
N LEU A 225 -13.84 18.92 12.69
CA LEU A 225 -12.75 18.81 11.72
C LEU A 225 -13.10 19.43 10.36
N ALA A 226 -14.36 19.81 10.11
CA ALA A 226 -14.83 20.27 8.81
C ALA A 226 -14.18 21.60 8.38
N GLY A 227 -13.72 21.66 7.12
CA GLY A 227 -13.23 22.90 6.46
C GLY A 227 -11.91 23.46 6.99
N ARG A 228 -11.14 22.69 7.76
CA ARG A 228 -9.97 23.17 8.49
C ARG A 228 -8.64 22.93 7.80
N PHE A 229 -8.54 21.88 6.98
CA PHE A 229 -7.25 21.38 6.50
C PHE A 229 -6.97 21.78 5.07
N ASP A 230 -5.69 22.01 4.77
CA ASP A 230 -5.22 22.25 3.41
C ASP A 230 -5.10 20.91 2.66
N PHE A 231 -4.78 19.83 3.37
CA PHE A 231 -4.71 18.48 2.80
C PHE A 231 -5.08 17.40 3.82
N CYS A 232 -5.49 16.24 3.33
CA CYS A 232 -5.64 15.04 4.15
C CYS A 232 -5.10 13.81 3.40
N TRP A 233 -4.82 12.74 4.16
CA TRP A 233 -4.38 11.48 3.57
C TRP A 233 -4.79 10.27 4.39
N SER A 234 -4.75 9.11 3.73
CA SER A 234 -4.78 7.79 4.35
C SER A 234 -3.93 6.82 3.55
N ALA A 235 -3.24 5.89 4.23
CA ALA A 235 -2.35 4.91 3.62
C ALA A 235 -2.79 3.47 3.90
N CYS A 236 -3.54 2.85 2.98
CA CYS A 236 -4.06 1.47 3.10
C CYS A 236 -4.75 1.21 4.46
N CYS A 237 -5.79 1.96 4.75
CA CYS A 237 -6.62 1.76 5.92
C CYS A 237 -8.13 1.78 5.60
N LEU A 238 -8.54 2.41 4.50
CA LEU A 238 -9.96 2.51 4.14
C LEU A 238 -10.58 1.18 3.68
N GLU A 239 -9.77 0.22 3.27
CA GLU A 239 -10.17 -1.16 2.97
C GLU A 239 -10.64 -1.96 4.21
N HIS A 240 -10.35 -1.46 5.40
CA HIS A 240 -10.68 -2.11 6.68
C HIS A 240 -11.94 -1.52 7.35
N LEU A 241 -12.68 -0.64 6.68
CA LEU A 241 -13.84 0.06 7.25
C LEU A 241 -15.15 -0.75 7.25
N GLY A 242 -15.08 -2.06 6.97
CA GLY A 242 -16.21 -2.98 7.12
C GLY A 242 -16.90 -3.37 5.81
N SER A 243 -16.80 -2.57 4.74
CA SER A 243 -17.31 -2.88 3.41
C SER A 243 -16.74 -1.96 2.34
N LEU A 244 -16.87 -2.32 1.06
CA LEU A 244 -16.56 -1.44 -0.08
C LEU A 244 -17.25 -0.08 0.05
N GLY A 245 -18.55 -0.11 0.36
CA GLY A 245 -19.33 1.11 0.49
C GLY A 245 -18.91 2.01 1.65
N HIS A 246 -18.40 1.46 2.75
CA HIS A 246 -17.87 2.26 3.86
C HIS A 246 -16.61 3.01 3.46
N GLY A 247 -15.65 2.36 2.80
CA GLY A 247 -14.43 3.02 2.35
C GLY A 247 -14.68 4.09 1.28
N LEU A 248 -15.61 3.86 0.33
CA LEU A 248 -15.98 4.88 -0.65
C LEU A 248 -16.64 6.10 0.02
N ARG A 249 -17.55 5.89 0.96
CA ARG A 249 -18.15 6.98 1.77
C ARG A 249 -17.13 7.71 2.62
N PHE A 250 -16.14 6.99 3.18
CA PHE A 250 -15.05 7.64 3.89
C PHE A 250 -14.31 8.64 3.00
N ILE A 251 -13.95 8.27 1.75
CA ILE A 251 -13.28 9.18 0.82
C ILE A 251 -14.13 10.44 0.60
N GLU A 252 -15.43 10.30 0.32
CA GLU A 252 -16.36 11.43 0.18
C GLU A 252 -16.39 12.32 1.44
N ASN A 253 -16.55 11.71 2.61
CA ASN A 253 -16.64 12.41 3.88
C ASN A 253 -15.32 13.10 4.26
N SER A 254 -14.18 12.52 3.90
CA SER A 254 -12.86 13.11 4.16
C SER A 254 -12.69 14.46 3.49
N LEU A 255 -13.30 14.67 2.32
CA LEU A 255 -13.27 15.96 1.60
C LEU A 255 -13.94 17.08 2.38
N ASN A 256 -14.92 16.78 3.22
CA ASN A 256 -15.57 17.79 4.07
C ASN A 256 -14.60 18.39 5.10
N THR A 257 -13.51 17.73 5.44
CA THR A 257 -12.50 18.24 6.37
C THR A 257 -11.57 19.27 5.74
N LEU A 258 -11.48 19.29 4.41
CA LEU A 258 -10.60 20.16 3.65
C LEU A 258 -11.21 21.57 3.49
N LYS A 259 -10.36 22.56 3.34
CA LYS A 259 -10.72 23.86 2.75
C LYS A 259 -11.07 23.67 1.27
N ILE A 260 -11.83 24.59 0.68
CA ILE A 260 -12.05 24.63 -0.77
C ILE A 260 -10.69 24.75 -1.47
N GLY A 261 -10.44 23.90 -2.48
CA GLY A 261 -9.14 23.77 -3.16
C GLY A 261 -8.10 22.95 -2.39
N GLY A 262 -8.44 22.43 -1.21
CA GLY A 262 -7.62 21.47 -0.48
C GLY A 262 -7.58 20.10 -1.17
N VAL A 263 -6.55 19.30 -0.87
CA VAL A 263 -6.27 18.03 -1.56
C VAL A 263 -6.33 16.85 -0.60
N ALA A 264 -7.06 15.80 -0.99
CA ALA A 264 -7.02 14.48 -0.38
C ALA A 264 -6.14 13.53 -1.21
N VAL A 265 -5.30 12.76 -0.53
CA VAL A 265 -4.50 11.67 -1.15
C VAL A 265 -4.74 10.39 -0.38
N HIS A 266 -5.37 9.42 -1.01
CA HIS A 266 -5.69 8.13 -0.40
C HIS A 266 -5.05 6.99 -1.16
N THR A 267 -4.55 5.97 -0.46
CA THR A 267 -4.14 4.70 -1.07
C THR A 267 -4.95 3.55 -0.51
N THR A 268 -5.21 2.53 -1.33
CA THR A 268 -5.96 1.33 -0.92
C THR A 268 -5.64 0.13 -1.80
N GLU A 269 -6.18 -1.03 -1.43
CA GLU A 269 -6.06 -2.28 -2.18
C GLU A 269 -6.91 -2.28 -3.45
N PHE A 270 -6.30 -2.59 -4.59
CA PHE A 270 -6.95 -2.63 -5.90
C PHE A 270 -6.91 -4.05 -6.49
N ASN A 271 -8.05 -4.53 -6.97
CA ASN A 271 -8.21 -5.83 -7.61
C ASN A 271 -7.72 -5.78 -9.06
N LEU A 272 -6.67 -6.51 -9.37
CA LEU A 272 -6.11 -6.63 -10.72
C LEU A 272 -6.78 -7.73 -11.54
N LEU A 273 -7.45 -8.68 -10.88
CA LEU A 273 -7.92 -9.90 -11.52
C LEU A 273 -9.34 -9.79 -12.07
N SER A 274 -10.25 -9.09 -11.36
CA SER A 274 -11.66 -9.08 -11.71
C SER A 274 -12.32 -7.72 -11.50
N ASN A 275 -13.17 -7.34 -12.45
CA ASN A 275 -14.06 -6.17 -12.31
C ASN A 275 -15.47 -6.54 -11.84
N ALA A 276 -15.79 -7.85 -11.76
CA ALA A 276 -17.09 -8.33 -11.33
C ALA A 276 -17.07 -8.86 -9.88
N ALA A 277 -16.15 -9.77 -9.58
CA ALA A 277 -16.00 -10.39 -8.27
C ALA A 277 -14.85 -9.76 -7.48
N THR A 278 -14.96 -9.69 -6.16
CA THR A 278 -13.91 -9.22 -5.27
C THR A 278 -14.07 -9.75 -3.86
N LEU A 279 -13.07 -9.56 -3.03
CA LEU A 279 -13.15 -9.82 -1.61
C LEU A 279 -13.83 -8.63 -0.90
N GLU A 280 -14.87 -8.94 -0.15
CA GLU A 280 -15.54 -8.00 0.76
C GLU A 280 -15.89 -8.73 2.04
N THR A 281 -15.21 -8.36 3.11
CA THR A 281 -15.42 -8.87 4.46
C THR A 281 -15.43 -7.71 5.46
N PRO A 282 -15.89 -7.90 6.69
CA PRO A 282 -15.81 -6.85 7.72
C PRO A 282 -14.38 -6.36 7.98
N GLY A 283 -13.37 -7.20 7.76
CA GLY A 283 -11.96 -6.84 8.03
C GLY A 283 -11.16 -6.40 6.81
N LEU A 284 -11.63 -6.69 5.59
CA LEU A 284 -10.89 -6.35 4.36
C LEU A 284 -11.81 -6.30 3.15
N SER A 285 -11.71 -5.23 2.38
CA SER A 285 -12.39 -5.04 1.10
C SER A 285 -11.36 -4.67 0.02
N ILE A 286 -11.42 -5.30 -1.16
CA ILE A 286 -10.50 -5.02 -2.27
C ILE A 286 -11.29 -4.34 -3.39
N TYR A 287 -10.90 -3.11 -3.76
CA TYR A 287 -11.66 -2.29 -4.71
C TYR A 287 -11.43 -2.71 -6.16
N ARG A 288 -12.51 -2.84 -6.91
CA ARG A 288 -12.49 -3.13 -8.35
C ARG A 288 -12.38 -1.83 -9.16
N ARG A 289 -12.05 -1.97 -10.42
CA ARG A 289 -12.06 -0.87 -11.36
C ARG A 289 -13.41 -0.14 -11.38
N CYS A 290 -14.53 -0.87 -11.44
CA CYS A 290 -15.86 -0.28 -11.44
C CYS A 290 -16.19 0.52 -10.17
N ASP A 291 -15.68 0.09 -9.01
CA ASP A 291 -15.86 0.81 -7.74
C ASP A 291 -15.13 2.15 -7.77
N ILE A 292 -13.88 2.15 -8.22
CA ILE A 292 -13.06 3.38 -8.35
C ILE A 292 -13.62 4.32 -9.43
N GLU A 293 -13.96 3.81 -10.61
CA GLU A 293 -14.56 4.62 -11.69
C GLU A 293 -15.93 5.18 -11.28
N GLY A 294 -16.70 4.42 -10.49
CA GLY A 294 -17.96 4.87 -9.89
C GLY A 294 -17.76 6.03 -8.93
N LEU A 295 -16.80 5.89 -8.00
CA LEU A 295 -16.43 6.95 -7.06
C LEU A 295 -15.97 8.22 -7.79
N VAL A 296 -15.11 8.10 -8.81
CA VAL A 296 -14.62 9.26 -9.56
C VAL A 296 -15.78 10.03 -10.19
N ARG A 297 -16.71 9.34 -10.88
CA ARG A 297 -17.90 10.01 -11.46
C ARG A 297 -18.73 10.72 -10.40
N GLN A 298 -18.98 10.06 -9.27
CA GLN A 298 -19.76 10.63 -8.18
C GLN A 298 -19.10 11.88 -7.60
N LEU A 299 -17.79 11.85 -7.36
CA LEU A 299 -17.04 13.01 -6.84
C LEU A 299 -17.02 14.17 -7.83
N GLU A 300 -16.90 13.91 -9.14
CA GLU A 300 -16.97 14.93 -10.18
C GLU A 300 -18.37 15.53 -10.30
N GLU A 301 -19.43 14.73 -10.18
CA GLU A 301 -20.83 15.20 -10.12
C GLU A 301 -21.08 16.07 -8.87
N MET A 302 -20.38 15.83 -7.78
CA MET A 302 -20.42 16.68 -6.57
C MET A 302 -19.59 17.96 -6.72
N GLY A 303 -18.91 18.17 -7.84
CA GLY A 303 -18.09 19.36 -8.11
C GLY A 303 -16.64 19.26 -7.65
N HIS A 304 -16.19 18.07 -7.22
CA HIS A 304 -14.79 17.85 -6.89
C HIS A 304 -13.98 17.54 -8.16
N HIS A 305 -12.66 17.71 -8.09
CA HIS A 305 -11.77 17.33 -9.19
C HIS A 305 -10.93 16.11 -8.79
N VAL A 306 -11.01 15.04 -9.54
CA VAL A 306 -10.17 13.86 -9.37
C VAL A 306 -9.07 13.87 -10.43
N GLU A 307 -7.81 13.71 -10.05
CA GLU A 307 -6.73 13.56 -11.02
C GLU A 307 -6.99 12.33 -11.92
N PRO A 308 -6.74 12.44 -13.22
CA PRO A 308 -7.11 11.38 -14.18
C PRO A 308 -6.61 10.00 -13.76
N LEU A 309 -7.47 9.00 -13.86
CA LEU A 309 -7.13 7.60 -13.57
C LEU A 309 -6.13 7.06 -14.59
N ASN A 310 -5.07 6.45 -14.08
CA ASN A 310 -4.14 5.65 -14.85
C ASN A 310 -4.09 4.23 -14.26
N LEU A 311 -4.92 3.37 -14.78
CA LEU A 311 -5.04 1.97 -14.34
C LEU A 311 -4.11 1.03 -15.12
N ASN A 312 -3.09 1.56 -15.80
CA ASN A 312 -2.04 0.73 -16.41
C ASN A 312 -1.20 0.07 -15.31
N PRO A 313 -1.23 -1.26 -15.24
CA PRO A 313 -0.53 -1.98 -14.18
C PRO A 313 1.00 -2.09 -14.41
N GLY A 314 1.55 -1.56 -15.50
CA GLY A 314 2.91 -1.79 -15.91
C GLY A 314 3.07 -3.10 -16.71
N ALA A 315 4.26 -3.31 -17.27
CA ALA A 315 4.54 -4.45 -18.15
C ALA A 315 5.92 -5.07 -17.92
N THR A 316 6.59 -4.73 -16.83
CA THR A 316 7.90 -5.31 -16.51
C THR A 316 7.74 -6.69 -15.87
N LEU A 317 8.86 -7.43 -15.75
CA LEU A 317 8.86 -8.72 -15.04
C LEU A 317 8.38 -8.58 -13.59
N ILE A 318 8.80 -7.53 -12.91
CA ILE A 318 8.38 -7.24 -11.52
C ILE A 318 6.88 -6.88 -11.47
N ASP A 319 6.39 -6.13 -12.46
CA ASP A 319 4.95 -5.85 -12.55
C ASP A 319 4.12 -7.12 -12.84
N GLY A 320 4.71 -8.13 -13.44
CA GLY A 320 4.08 -9.44 -13.67
C GLY A 320 4.17 -10.42 -12.51
N TYR A 321 5.03 -10.13 -11.52
CA TYR A 321 5.24 -11.03 -10.38
C TYR A 321 4.13 -10.86 -9.33
N ILE A 322 3.53 -11.97 -8.92
CA ILE A 322 2.54 -12.02 -7.83
C ILE A 322 3.17 -12.70 -6.62
N ASP A 323 3.38 -11.94 -5.56
CA ASP A 323 3.86 -12.45 -4.30
C ASP A 323 2.76 -13.26 -3.60
N LEU A 324 3.11 -14.47 -3.16
CA LEU A 324 2.18 -15.42 -2.53
C LEU A 324 2.56 -15.63 -1.07
N PRO A 325 1.56 -15.89 -0.20
CA PRO A 325 1.86 -16.28 1.18
C PRO A 325 2.75 -17.55 1.29
N PRO A 326 3.75 -17.56 2.21
CA PRO A 326 4.18 -16.45 3.05
C PRO A 326 4.87 -15.39 2.21
N TYR A 327 4.48 -14.11 2.42
CA TYR A 327 4.97 -13.01 1.60
C TYR A 327 6.45 -12.72 1.83
N HIS A 328 7.10 -12.18 0.78
CA HIS A 328 8.49 -11.72 0.81
C HIS A 328 8.56 -10.22 1.15
N GLU A 329 9.72 -9.78 1.64
CA GLU A 329 9.95 -8.35 1.82
C GLU A 329 10.05 -7.63 0.48
N GLU A 330 10.65 -8.28 -0.54
CA GLU A 330 10.72 -7.79 -1.92
C GLU A 330 11.05 -8.93 -2.92
N PRO A 331 10.53 -8.85 -4.17
CA PRO A 331 9.60 -7.83 -4.62
C PRO A 331 8.19 -8.07 -4.07
N HIS A 332 7.52 -7.00 -3.63
CA HIS A 332 6.18 -7.03 -3.07
C HIS A 332 5.30 -5.87 -3.60
N LEU A 333 5.20 -5.76 -4.95
CA LEU A 333 4.34 -4.77 -5.60
C LEU A 333 2.93 -5.29 -5.77
N ARG A 334 2.81 -6.58 -6.07
CA ARG A 334 1.55 -7.29 -6.22
C ARG A 334 1.57 -8.53 -5.37
N LEU A 335 0.42 -8.84 -4.80
CA LEU A 335 0.28 -9.97 -3.91
C LEU A 335 -1.06 -10.65 -4.10
N ARG A 336 -1.11 -11.94 -3.76
CA ARG A 336 -2.34 -12.72 -3.72
C ARG A 336 -2.99 -12.61 -2.36
N ILE A 337 -4.16 -11.96 -2.30
CA ILE A 337 -5.01 -11.93 -1.09
C ILE A 337 -6.22 -12.81 -1.37
N ALA A 338 -6.38 -13.89 -0.61
CA ALA A 338 -7.35 -14.96 -0.91
C ALA A 338 -7.16 -15.45 -2.37
N GLU A 339 -8.16 -15.24 -3.22
CA GLU A 339 -8.16 -15.63 -4.64
C GLU A 339 -7.85 -14.49 -5.60
N TYR A 340 -7.60 -13.27 -5.10
CA TYR A 340 -7.43 -12.07 -5.92
C TYR A 340 -6.00 -11.57 -5.95
N ASP A 341 -5.53 -11.22 -7.14
CA ASP A 341 -4.26 -10.51 -7.32
C ASP A 341 -4.50 -9.02 -7.11
N CYS A 342 -3.73 -8.44 -6.21
CA CYS A 342 -3.93 -7.08 -5.74
C CYS A 342 -2.66 -6.25 -5.84
N THR A 343 -2.86 -4.94 -5.92
CA THR A 343 -1.81 -3.93 -5.78
C THR A 343 -2.38 -2.70 -5.10
N SER A 344 -1.54 -1.72 -4.76
CA SER A 344 -2.02 -0.44 -4.27
C SER A 344 -2.45 0.47 -5.42
N ILE A 345 -3.58 1.17 -5.22
CA ILE A 345 -3.98 2.32 -6.02
C ILE A 345 -3.88 3.59 -5.17
N GLY A 346 -3.39 4.68 -5.78
CA GLY A 346 -3.43 6.00 -5.18
C GLY A 346 -4.48 6.88 -5.88
N LEU A 347 -5.24 7.64 -5.10
CA LEU A 347 -6.25 8.58 -5.54
C LEU A 347 -5.88 9.99 -5.08
N ILE A 348 -6.00 10.97 -5.97
CA ILE A 348 -5.74 12.39 -5.69
C ILE A 348 -7.00 13.18 -6.04
N ILE A 349 -7.57 13.83 -5.04
CA ILE A 349 -8.86 14.53 -5.16
C ILE A 349 -8.71 15.95 -4.63
N THR A 350 -9.06 16.94 -5.43
CA THR A 350 -9.14 18.34 -5.00
C THR A 350 -10.58 18.68 -4.65
N ARG A 351 -10.81 19.22 -3.43
CA ARG A 351 -12.12 19.67 -3.00
C ARG A 351 -12.57 20.84 -3.86
N GLY A 352 -13.71 20.67 -4.54
CA GLY A 352 -14.42 21.76 -5.23
C GLY A 352 -15.24 22.65 -4.29
N THR A 353 -15.98 23.55 -4.87
CA THR A 353 -16.86 24.52 -4.15
C THR A 353 -18.14 23.87 -3.66
#